data_1d6cb9525abc61fc1f1fab315e5946d4
#
_entry.id   1d6cb9525abc61fc1f1fab315e5946d4
#
_cell.length_a   1.000
_cell.length_b   1.000
_cell.length_c   1.000
_cell.angle_alpha   90.00
_cell.angle_beta   90.00
_cell.angle_gamma   90.00
#
_symmetry.space_group_name_H-M   'P 1'
#
loop_
_entity.id
_entity.type
_entity.pdbx_description
1 polymer ?
#
loop_
_entity_poly.entity_id
_entity_poly.type
_entity_poly.pdbx_seq_one_letter_code
_entity_poly.pdbx_strand_id
1 'polypeptide(L)'
;AKAVVVADIDMAGAREVAGQTGGLALSCDVSKEQDVADLVDAAEKKCGPIDVFCSNAGIITPGALEVPNDKWQRIWEINVMAHVYAGRAVIPRMIARGGGYFVITASAAGLLSQIGSSPYSVTKHATVGLAENIAITYGDQGIKVSALCPQAVETKMTSQGGGVAAVDGMINADKVAEDTLRAMEEEKFLVLPHPEVATYMQRKASDYDRWLKGMRRLQARFIEAMG
;
A
#
# COMPACT_ATOMS: atom_id res chain seq x y z
N ALA A 1 12.35 -2.00 16.62
CA ALA A 1 11.55 -3.23 16.79
C ALA A 1 12.38 -4.28 17.57
N LYS A 2 11.71 -5.16 18.32
CA LYS A 2 12.37 -6.25 19.05
C LYS A 2 12.71 -7.41 18.11
N ALA A 3 11.86 -7.65 17.12
CA ALA A 3 12.04 -8.61 16.04
C ALA A 3 11.40 -8.07 14.76
N VAL A 4 11.94 -8.47 13.62
CA VAL A 4 11.40 -8.13 12.30
C VAL A 4 11.19 -9.41 11.50
N VAL A 5 10.02 -9.58 10.89
CA VAL A 5 9.73 -10.65 9.94
C VAL A 5 9.54 -10.02 8.57
N VAL A 6 10.29 -10.50 7.59
CA VAL A 6 10.21 -10.07 6.18
C VAL A 6 9.57 -11.18 5.38
N ALA A 7 8.43 -10.89 4.76
CA ALA A 7 7.68 -11.85 3.97
C ALA A 7 7.58 -11.40 2.52
N ASP A 8 7.93 -12.26 1.59
CA ASP A 8 7.80 -12.04 0.15
C ASP A 8 7.66 -13.39 -0.58
N ILE A 9 7.11 -13.35 -1.79
CA ILE A 9 7.15 -14.49 -2.71
C ILE A 9 8.58 -14.70 -3.26
N ASP A 10 9.38 -13.62 -3.36
CA ASP A 10 10.81 -13.65 -3.66
C ASP A 10 11.63 -13.89 -2.38
N MET A 11 11.88 -15.14 -2.08
CA MET A 11 12.66 -15.53 -0.89
C MET A 11 14.11 -15.04 -0.91
N ALA A 12 14.70 -14.76 -2.07
CA ALA A 12 16.06 -14.23 -2.14
C ALA A 12 16.09 -12.78 -1.63
N GLY A 13 15.19 -11.93 -2.14
CA GLY A 13 15.02 -10.57 -1.65
C GLY A 13 14.60 -10.51 -0.18
N ALA A 14 13.68 -11.39 0.25
CA ALA A 14 13.27 -11.44 1.65
C ALA A 14 14.44 -11.76 2.60
N ARG A 15 15.33 -12.70 2.24
CA ARG A 15 16.52 -13.03 3.03
C ARG A 15 17.55 -11.91 3.07
N GLU A 16 17.74 -11.20 1.97
CA GLU A 16 18.64 -10.05 1.90
C GLU A 16 18.20 -8.98 2.89
N VAL A 17 16.93 -8.57 2.85
CA VAL A 17 16.37 -7.56 3.76
C VAL A 17 16.35 -8.04 5.22
N ALA A 18 15.96 -9.30 5.46
CA ALA A 18 16.00 -9.87 6.80
C ALA A 18 17.43 -9.90 7.37
N GLY A 19 18.44 -10.18 6.55
CA GLY A 19 19.84 -10.13 6.96
C GLY A 19 20.31 -8.74 7.42
N GLN A 20 19.83 -7.69 6.77
CA GLN A 20 20.15 -6.28 7.14
C GLN A 20 19.54 -5.90 8.50
N THR A 21 18.41 -6.49 8.88
CA THR A 21 17.70 -6.18 10.12
C THR A 21 17.94 -7.18 11.25
N GLY A 22 18.69 -8.25 10.99
CA GLY A 22 18.80 -9.39 11.90
C GLY A 22 17.46 -10.13 12.08
N GLY A 23 16.57 -10.00 11.12
CA GLY A 23 15.20 -10.49 11.15
C GLY A 23 15.03 -11.91 10.58
N LEU A 24 13.79 -12.33 10.43
CA LEU A 24 13.39 -13.62 9.91
C LEU A 24 12.77 -13.45 8.51
N ALA A 25 13.23 -14.21 7.51
CA ALA A 25 12.61 -14.27 6.20
C ALA A 25 11.62 -15.46 6.12
N LEU A 26 10.42 -15.19 5.61
CA LEU A 26 9.38 -16.20 5.37
C LEU A 26 8.81 -16.05 3.95
N SER A 27 8.48 -17.18 3.30
CA SER A 27 7.80 -17.15 2.00
C SER A 27 6.31 -16.94 2.19
N CYS A 28 5.70 -16.08 1.36
CA CYS A 28 4.25 -15.86 1.37
C CYS A 28 3.79 -15.36 -0.01
N ASP A 29 2.86 -16.08 -0.63
CA ASP A 29 2.06 -15.53 -1.73
C ASP A 29 0.82 -14.86 -1.12
N VAL A 30 0.85 -13.54 -0.99
CA VAL A 30 -0.22 -12.76 -0.36
C VAL A 30 -1.58 -12.88 -1.05
N SER A 31 -1.64 -13.38 -2.28
CA SER A 31 -2.90 -13.66 -2.99
C SER A 31 -3.61 -14.91 -2.47
N LYS A 32 -2.98 -15.68 -1.58
CA LYS A 32 -3.53 -16.88 -0.97
C LYS A 32 -3.78 -16.66 0.51
N GLU A 33 -5.06 -16.75 0.91
CA GLU A 33 -5.45 -16.52 2.30
C GLU A 33 -4.72 -17.45 3.28
N GLN A 34 -4.54 -18.73 2.90
CA GLN A 34 -3.85 -19.69 3.76
C GLN A 34 -2.37 -19.35 3.95
N ASP A 35 -1.67 -18.90 2.90
CA ASP A 35 -0.26 -18.50 3.02
C ASP A 35 -0.11 -17.33 4.00
N VAL A 36 -1.06 -16.38 4.00
CA VAL A 36 -1.07 -15.24 4.93
C VAL A 36 -1.35 -15.71 6.38
N ALA A 37 -2.27 -16.65 6.57
CA ALA A 37 -2.55 -17.22 7.88
C ALA A 37 -1.32 -17.96 8.43
N ASP A 38 -0.69 -18.80 7.60
CA ASP A 38 0.51 -19.56 7.96
C ASP A 38 1.70 -18.63 8.25
N LEU A 39 1.82 -17.51 7.52
CA LEU A 39 2.81 -16.47 7.80
C LEU A 39 2.65 -15.89 9.21
N VAL A 40 1.42 -15.51 9.57
CA VAL A 40 1.12 -14.93 10.89
C VAL A 40 1.41 -15.93 12.00
N ASP A 41 0.98 -17.19 11.84
CA ASP A 41 1.25 -18.27 12.80
C ASP A 41 2.76 -18.51 12.98
N ALA A 42 3.50 -18.60 11.88
CA ALA A 42 4.94 -18.80 11.91
C ALA A 42 5.69 -17.62 12.55
N ALA A 43 5.27 -16.39 12.25
CA ALA A 43 5.85 -15.18 12.82
C ALA A 43 5.62 -15.13 14.34
N GLU A 44 4.40 -15.32 14.81
CA GLU A 44 4.09 -15.30 16.25
C GLU A 44 4.76 -16.44 17.00
N LYS A 45 4.84 -17.64 16.43
CA LYS A 45 5.54 -18.79 17.03
C LYS A 45 7.03 -18.55 17.22
N LYS A 46 7.68 -17.82 16.29
CA LYS A 46 9.14 -17.61 16.29
C LYS A 46 9.58 -16.32 16.99
N CYS A 47 8.78 -15.28 16.86
CA CYS A 47 9.15 -13.92 17.29
C CYS A 47 8.25 -13.37 18.41
N GLY A 48 7.16 -14.05 18.75
CA GLY A 48 6.16 -13.56 19.69
C GLY A 48 5.08 -12.71 19.00
N PRO A 49 4.16 -12.13 19.77
CA PRO A 49 3.02 -11.38 19.25
C PRO A 49 3.41 -10.28 18.27
N ILE A 50 2.61 -10.11 17.22
CA ILE A 50 2.81 -9.08 16.19
C ILE A 50 2.19 -7.77 16.69
N ASP A 51 3.02 -6.79 17.03
CA ASP A 51 2.57 -5.45 17.45
C ASP A 51 2.26 -4.54 16.25
N VAL A 52 3.01 -4.70 15.16
CA VAL A 52 2.86 -3.93 13.92
C VAL A 52 2.82 -4.88 12.73
N PHE A 53 1.79 -4.76 11.90
CA PHE A 53 1.70 -5.47 10.63
C PHE A 53 1.67 -4.49 9.46
N CYS A 54 2.69 -4.55 8.58
CA CYS A 54 2.76 -3.76 7.36
C CYS A 54 2.26 -4.59 6.18
N SER A 55 1.03 -4.38 5.77
CA SER A 55 0.45 -4.98 4.56
C SER A 55 0.84 -4.15 3.35
N ASN A 56 1.96 -4.53 2.70
CA ASN A 56 2.67 -3.69 1.75
C ASN A 56 2.69 -4.22 0.31
N ALA A 57 2.57 -5.53 0.10
CA ALA A 57 2.67 -6.13 -1.23
C ALA A 57 1.68 -5.53 -2.22
N GLY A 58 2.12 -5.29 -3.44
CA GLY A 58 1.29 -4.71 -4.49
C GLY A 58 1.94 -4.79 -5.85
N ILE A 59 1.11 -4.76 -6.89
CA ILE A 59 1.53 -4.75 -8.29
C ILE A 59 0.82 -3.64 -9.05
N ILE A 60 1.35 -3.27 -10.22
CA ILE A 60 0.71 -2.41 -11.20
C ILE A 60 0.39 -3.20 -12.46
N THR A 61 -0.74 -2.92 -13.08
CA THR A 61 -1.15 -3.49 -14.38
C THR A 61 -1.48 -2.33 -15.31
N PRO A 62 -0.62 -2.01 -16.30
CA PRO A 62 -0.88 -0.96 -17.27
C PRO A 62 -2.10 -1.26 -18.13
N GLY A 63 -2.76 -0.20 -18.62
CA GLY A 63 -3.90 -0.27 -19.51
C GLY A 63 -5.19 0.27 -18.90
N ALA A 64 -6.25 0.29 -19.70
CA ALA A 64 -7.56 0.80 -19.32
C ALA A 64 -8.61 -0.34 -19.30
N LEU A 65 -9.76 -0.14 -19.93
CA LEU A 65 -10.84 -1.13 -19.93
C LEU A 65 -10.55 -2.36 -20.81
N GLU A 66 -9.59 -2.26 -21.72
CA GLU A 66 -9.13 -3.35 -22.58
C GLU A 66 -8.27 -4.39 -21.85
N VAL A 67 -7.84 -4.11 -20.63
CA VAL A 67 -7.04 -5.06 -19.82
C VAL A 67 -7.86 -6.35 -19.60
N PRO A 68 -7.29 -7.55 -19.89
CA PRO A 68 -7.99 -8.82 -19.73
C PRO A 68 -8.45 -9.10 -18.29
N ASN A 69 -9.56 -9.83 -18.15
CA ASN A 69 -10.18 -10.12 -16.85
C ASN A 69 -9.26 -10.84 -15.88
N ASP A 70 -8.41 -11.74 -16.36
CA ASP A 70 -7.42 -12.45 -15.51
C ASP A 70 -6.40 -11.48 -14.87
N LYS A 71 -6.01 -10.43 -15.59
CA LYS A 71 -5.13 -9.37 -15.07
C LYS A 71 -5.85 -8.47 -14.07
N TRP A 72 -7.13 -8.14 -14.32
CA TRP A 72 -7.98 -7.45 -13.35
C TRP A 72 -8.13 -8.27 -12.06
N GLN A 73 -8.40 -9.56 -12.19
CA GLN A 73 -8.52 -10.46 -11.04
C GLN A 73 -7.20 -10.56 -10.27
N ARG A 74 -6.08 -10.74 -10.96
CA ARG A 74 -4.76 -10.85 -10.33
C ARG A 74 -4.38 -9.61 -9.53
N ILE A 75 -4.56 -8.41 -10.09
CA ILE A 75 -4.26 -7.18 -9.36
C ILE A 75 -5.23 -6.98 -8.18
N TRP A 76 -6.49 -7.39 -8.31
CA TRP A 76 -7.45 -7.34 -7.22
C TRP A 76 -7.05 -8.23 -6.05
N GLU A 77 -6.65 -9.46 -6.34
CA GLU A 77 -6.20 -10.42 -5.32
C GLU A 77 -5.00 -9.90 -4.53
N ILE A 78 -4.03 -9.30 -5.22
CA ILE A 78 -2.81 -8.80 -4.57
C ILE A 78 -3.02 -7.44 -3.90
N ASN A 79 -3.65 -6.48 -4.58
CA ASN A 79 -3.74 -5.10 -4.07
C ASN A 79 -4.92 -4.87 -3.12
N VAL A 80 -5.88 -5.79 -3.05
CA VAL A 80 -7.07 -5.63 -2.20
C VAL A 80 -7.24 -6.82 -1.27
N MET A 81 -7.42 -8.04 -1.83
CA MET A 81 -7.73 -9.21 -1.01
C MET A 81 -6.60 -9.59 -0.05
N ALA A 82 -5.35 -9.38 -0.44
CA ALA A 82 -4.22 -9.59 0.46
C ALA A 82 -4.31 -8.79 1.75
N HIS A 83 -4.78 -7.53 1.68
CA HIS A 83 -5.01 -6.70 2.87
C HIS A 83 -6.18 -7.21 3.71
N VAL A 84 -7.22 -7.76 3.08
CA VAL A 84 -8.35 -8.42 3.77
C VAL A 84 -7.86 -9.67 4.50
N TYR A 85 -7.07 -10.51 3.86
CA TYR A 85 -6.51 -11.72 4.46
C TYR A 85 -5.59 -11.40 5.64
N ALA A 86 -4.73 -10.41 5.49
CA ALA A 86 -3.87 -9.92 6.57
C ALA A 86 -4.71 -9.42 7.77
N GLY A 87 -5.72 -8.60 7.50
CA GLY A 87 -6.61 -8.09 8.55
C GLY A 87 -7.33 -9.22 9.30
N ARG A 88 -7.87 -10.21 8.59
CA ARG A 88 -8.52 -11.39 9.18
C ARG A 88 -7.57 -12.19 10.06
N ALA A 89 -6.33 -12.35 9.63
CA ALA A 89 -5.33 -13.13 10.36
C ALA A 89 -4.82 -12.43 11.61
N VAL A 90 -4.60 -11.10 11.58
CA VAL A 90 -3.86 -10.41 12.64
C VAL A 90 -4.73 -9.55 13.55
N ILE A 91 -5.79 -8.89 13.06
CA ILE A 91 -6.59 -7.95 13.85
C ILE A 91 -7.26 -8.61 15.07
N PRO A 92 -7.90 -9.78 14.97
CA PRO A 92 -8.49 -10.43 16.14
C PRO A 92 -7.46 -10.75 17.23
N ARG A 93 -6.23 -11.12 16.84
CA ARG A 93 -5.12 -11.41 17.76
C ARG A 93 -4.61 -10.14 18.45
N MET A 94 -4.51 -9.03 17.70
CA MET A 94 -4.18 -7.72 18.25
C MET A 94 -5.21 -7.26 19.27
N ILE A 95 -6.51 -7.34 18.93
CA ILE A 95 -7.62 -6.98 19.84
C ILE A 95 -7.55 -7.79 21.14
N ALA A 96 -7.33 -9.10 21.05
CA ALA A 96 -7.24 -10.00 22.22
C ALA A 96 -6.09 -9.62 23.18
N ARG A 97 -5.11 -8.84 22.71
CA ARG A 97 -3.96 -8.36 23.49
C ARG A 97 -4.07 -6.88 23.89
N GLY A 98 -5.19 -6.23 23.61
CA GLY A 98 -5.43 -4.83 23.92
C GLY A 98 -5.07 -3.84 22.81
N GLY A 99 -4.75 -4.32 21.62
CA GLY A 99 -4.53 -3.49 20.44
C GLY A 99 -3.31 -3.85 19.62
N GLY A 100 -3.08 -3.06 18.57
CA GLY A 100 -1.95 -3.21 17.65
C GLY A 100 -1.99 -2.17 16.54
N TYR A 101 -1.00 -2.20 15.67
CA TYR A 101 -0.88 -1.25 14.55
C TYR A 101 -0.94 -1.96 13.20
N PHE A 102 -1.84 -1.50 12.32
CA PHE A 102 -2.00 -2.04 10.97
C PHE A 102 -1.69 -0.98 9.92
N VAL A 103 -0.56 -1.12 9.23
CA VAL A 103 -0.16 -0.22 8.15
C VAL A 103 -0.55 -0.82 6.81
N ILE A 104 -1.28 -0.07 5.99
CA ILE A 104 -1.67 -0.49 4.64
C ILE A 104 -0.99 0.40 3.60
N THR A 105 -0.24 -0.19 2.68
CA THR A 105 0.34 0.54 1.56
C THR A 105 -0.68 0.67 0.43
N ALA A 106 -1.35 1.80 0.41
CA ALA A 106 -2.22 2.22 -0.69
C ALA A 106 -1.41 2.91 -1.81
N SER A 107 -1.73 4.13 -2.16
CA SER A 107 -1.04 5.02 -3.12
C SER A 107 -1.78 6.34 -3.20
N ALA A 108 -1.13 7.41 -3.64
CA ALA A 108 -1.79 8.63 -4.11
C ALA A 108 -2.82 8.34 -5.22
N ALA A 109 -2.61 7.26 -5.99
CA ALA A 109 -3.58 6.76 -6.97
C ALA A 109 -4.93 6.38 -6.35
N GLY A 110 -4.96 5.97 -5.08
CA GLY A 110 -6.18 5.65 -4.35
C GLY A 110 -6.96 6.88 -3.87
N LEU A 111 -6.33 8.02 -3.85
CA LEU A 111 -6.91 9.30 -3.45
C LEU A 111 -7.27 10.18 -4.66
N LEU A 112 -6.42 10.13 -5.68
CA LEU A 112 -6.53 10.96 -6.89
C LEU A 112 -7.02 10.16 -8.09
N SER A 113 -6.13 9.52 -8.79
CA SER A 113 -6.26 8.53 -9.86
C SER A 113 -4.89 8.23 -10.44
N GLN A 114 -4.76 7.16 -11.22
CA GLN A 114 -3.54 6.83 -11.98
C GLN A 114 -3.83 6.86 -13.47
N ILE A 115 -3.22 7.79 -14.20
CA ILE A 115 -3.24 7.79 -15.67
C ILE A 115 -2.44 6.58 -16.16
N GLY A 116 -2.97 5.88 -17.18
CA GLY A 116 -2.32 4.73 -17.80
C GLY A 116 -2.50 3.39 -17.05
N SER A 117 -3.26 3.37 -15.95
CA SER A 117 -3.60 2.12 -15.27
C SER A 117 -4.95 2.21 -14.54
N SER A 118 -6.02 1.80 -15.22
CA SER A 118 -7.34 1.71 -14.59
C SER A 118 -7.40 0.65 -13.49
N PRO A 119 -6.85 -0.57 -13.67
CA PRO A 119 -6.87 -1.58 -12.60
C PRO A 119 -6.16 -1.12 -11.33
N TYR A 120 -5.03 -0.44 -11.46
CA TYR A 120 -4.30 0.09 -10.33
C TYR A 120 -5.09 1.18 -9.60
N SER A 121 -5.64 2.16 -10.34
CA SER A 121 -6.50 3.19 -9.76
C SER A 121 -7.64 2.61 -8.94
N VAL A 122 -8.39 1.67 -9.51
CA VAL A 122 -9.55 1.03 -8.87
C VAL A 122 -9.13 0.29 -7.60
N THR A 123 -8.08 -0.54 -7.70
CA THR A 123 -7.63 -1.32 -6.54
C THR A 123 -7.08 -0.44 -5.43
N LYS A 124 -6.36 0.65 -5.73
CA LYS A 124 -5.84 1.55 -4.71
C LYS A 124 -6.92 2.42 -4.06
N HIS A 125 -8.00 2.79 -4.77
CA HIS A 125 -9.19 3.37 -4.14
C HIS A 125 -9.87 2.37 -3.20
N ALA A 126 -10.02 1.13 -3.60
CA ALA A 126 -10.56 0.06 -2.74
C ALA A 126 -9.69 -0.14 -1.49
N THR A 127 -8.36 -0.09 -1.64
CA THR A 127 -7.41 -0.20 -0.52
C THR A 127 -7.58 0.93 0.50
N VAL A 128 -7.75 2.19 0.04
CA VAL A 128 -8.01 3.33 0.94
C VAL A 128 -9.33 3.13 1.68
N GLY A 129 -10.42 2.79 0.95
CA GLY A 129 -11.72 2.53 1.58
C GLY A 129 -11.69 1.37 2.59
N LEU A 130 -10.90 0.33 2.32
CA LEU A 130 -10.69 -0.76 3.28
C LEU A 130 -9.96 -0.26 4.54
N ALA A 131 -8.89 0.53 4.37
CA ALA A 131 -8.14 1.10 5.50
C ALA A 131 -9.02 1.98 6.39
N GLU A 132 -9.84 2.85 5.78
CA GLU A 132 -10.84 3.68 6.49
C GLU A 132 -11.83 2.82 7.27
N ASN A 133 -12.37 1.79 6.63
CA ASN A 133 -13.35 0.90 7.28
C ASN A 133 -12.72 0.14 8.45
N ILE A 134 -11.49 -0.35 8.35
CA ILE A 134 -10.77 -0.99 9.45
C ILE A 134 -10.57 0.00 10.61
N ALA A 135 -10.13 1.22 10.33
CA ALA A 135 -9.94 2.26 11.35
C ALA A 135 -11.24 2.60 12.08
N ILE A 136 -12.35 2.73 11.34
CA ILE A 136 -13.68 3.01 11.90
C ILE A 136 -14.19 1.83 12.74
N THR A 137 -14.04 0.61 12.23
CA THR A 137 -14.65 -0.59 12.84
C THR A 137 -13.91 -1.05 14.09
N TYR A 138 -12.58 -0.95 14.10
CA TYR A 138 -11.73 -1.54 15.13
C TYR A 138 -10.95 -0.52 15.97
N GLY A 139 -11.07 0.78 15.67
CA GLY A 139 -10.33 1.84 16.36
C GLY A 139 -10.59 1.84 17.88
N ASP A 140 -11.85 1.78 18.30
CA ASP A 140 -12.24 1.72 19.72
C ASP A 140 -11.83 0.40 20.42
N GLN A 141 -11.40 -0.59 19.64
CA GLN A 141 -10.87 -1.86 20.14
C GLN A 141 -9.32 -1.87 20.19
N GLY A 142 -8.69 -0.68 20.07
CA GLY A 142 -7.25 -0.50 20.18
C GLY A 142 -6.47 -0.74 18.89
N ILE A 143 -7.12 -0.85 17.73
CA ILE A 143 -6.44 -1.00 16.44
C ILE A 143 -6.16 0.37 15.83
N LYS A 144 -4.86 0.70 15.73
CA LYS A 144 -4.37 1.87 15.02
C LYS A 144 -4.11 1.51 13.56
N VAL A 145 -4.47 2.41 12.66
CA VAL A 145 -4.34 2.18 11.21
C VAL A 145 -3.67 3.37 10.54
N SER A 146 -2.69 3.10 9.68
CA SER A 146 -2.14 4.09 8.76
C SER A 146 -2.28 3.62 7.32
N ALA A 147 -2.83 4.49 6.47
CA ALA A 147 -2.88 4.33 5.02
C ALA A 147 -1.73 5.10 4.37
N LEU A 148 -0.71 4.40 3.94
CA LEU A 148 0.45 4.97 3.25
C LEU A 148 0.12 5.22 1.79
N CYS A 149 0.14 6.49 1.37
CA CYS A 149 -0.31 6.94 0.05
C CYS A 149 0.78 7.74 -0.70
N PRO A 150 1.90 7.12 -1.09
CA PRO A 150 2.95 7.79 -1.85
C PRO A 150 2.56 8.01 -3.31
N GLN A 151 3.22 8.97 -3.97
CA GLN A 151 3.36 9.03 -5.42
C GLN A 151 4.53 8.13 -5.86
N ALA A 152 5.39 8.58 -6.79
CA ALA A 152 6.51 7.77 -7.27
C ALA A 152 7.62 7.62 -6.22
N VAL A 153 7.99 6.38 -5.94
CA VAL A 153 9.09 6.00 -5.05
C VAL A 153 10.12 5.22 -5.87
N GLU A 154 11.39 5.46 -5.65
CA GLU A 154 12.49 4.74 -6.31
C GLU A 154 12.50 3.27 -5.89
N THR A 155 11.92 2.41 -6.74
CA THR A 155 11.76 0.97 -6.51
C THR A 155 11.86 0.19 -7.82
N LYS A 156 11.85 -1.15 -7.75
CA LYS A 156 11.75 -1.99 -8.95
C LYS A 156 10.50 -1.66 -9.80
N MET A 157 9.40 -1.26 -9.18
CA MET A 157 8.15 -0.90 -9.88
C MET A 157 8.30 0.36 -10.74
N THR A 158 9.16 1.29 -10.37
CA THR A 158 9.41 2.57 -11.04
C THR A 158 10.74 2.61 -11.79
N SER A 159 11.43 1.48 -11.94
CA SER A 159 12.76 1.40 -12.58
C SER A 159 12.78 1.87 -14.04
N GLN A 160 11.65 1.85 -14.73
CA GLN A 160 11.48 2.38 -16.10
C GLN A 160 10.93 3.82 -16.12
N GLY A 161 10.97 4.52 -14.98
CA GLY A 161 10.42 5.85 -14.77
C GLY A 161 9.10 5.84 -13.99
N GLY A 162 8.87 6.90 -13.23
CA GLY A 162 7.68 7.01 -12.36
C GLY A 162 6.40 7.42 -13.11
N GLY A 163 6.47 7.64 -14.43
CA GLY A 163 5.32 8.08 -15.22
C GLY A 163 4.66 9.35 -14.63
N VAL A 164 3.35 9.42 -14.72
CA VAL A 164 2.56 10.53 -14.12
C VAL A 164 2.74 10.63 -12.61
N ALA A 165 3.03 9.53 -11.91
CA ALA A 165 3.24 9.56 -10.47
C ALA A 165 4.51 10.33 -10.06
N ALA A 166 5.44 10.59 -11.01
CA ALA A 166 6.66 11.35 -10.77
C ALA A 166 6.52 12.85 -11.09
N VAL A 167 5.31 13.38 -11.26
CA VAL A 167 5.07 14.79 -11.62
C VAL A 167 5.68 15.77 -10.59
N ASP A 168 5.73 15.38 -9.33
CA ASP A 168 6.35 16.13 -8.23
C ASP A 168 7.74 15.58 -7.83
N GLY A 169 8.32 14.73 -8.68
CA GLY A 169 9.58 14.04 -8.43
C GLY A 169 9.41 12.62 -7.89
N MET A 170 10.53 11.93 -7.75
CA MET A 170 10.60 10.63 -7.07
C MET A 170 11.34 10.77 -5.75
N ILE A 171 10.89 10.07 -4.74
CA ILE A 171 11.57 10.00 -3.44
C ILE A 171 12.11 8.59 -3.20
N ASN A 172 13.15 8.46 -2.38
CA ASN A 172 13.70 7.17 -2.03
C ASN A 172 12.82 6.42 -1.01
N ALA A 173 13.02 5.11 -0.90
CA ALA A 173 12.25 4.27 0.00
C ALA A 173 12.51 4.59 1.49
N ASP A 174 13.71 5.04 1.84
CA ASP A 174 14.07 5.39 3.23
C ASP A 174 13.23 6.58 3.72
N LYS A 175 13.06 7.61 2.87
CA LYS A 175 12.20 8.76 3.20
C LYS A 175 10.75 8.32 3.44
N VAL A 176 10.24 7.39 2.63
CA VAL A 176 8.88 6.85 2.81
C VAL A 176 8.77 6.09 4.13
N ALA A 177 9.78 5.29 4.48
CA ALA A 177 9.83 4.56 5.73
C ALA A 177 9.88 5.50 6.94
N GLU A 178 10.73 6.55 6.91
CA GLU A 178 10.83 7.56 7.96
C GLU A 178 9.49 8.29 8.18
N ASP A 179 8.83 8.73 7.10
CA ASP A 179 7.54 9.41 7.18
C ASP A 179 6.45 8.46 7.73
N THR A 180 6.51 7.18 7.37
CA THR A 180 5.59 6.16 7.90
C THR A 180 5.81 5.95 9.39
N LEU A 181 7.05 5.80 9.84
CA LEU A 181 7.37 5.65 11.28
C LEU A 181 6.91 6.86 12.08
N ARG A 182 7.18 8.07 11.60
CA ARG A 182 6.72 9.30 12.25
C ARG A 182 5.19 9.36 12.33
N ALA A 183 4.49 9.02 11.25
CA ALA A 183 3.03 8.99 11.25
C ALA A 183 2.48 7.94 12.24
N MET A 184 3.15 6.81 12.38
CA MET A 184 2.79 5.79 13.38
C MET A 184 2.99 6.31 14.81
N GLU A 185 4.07 7.03 15.09
CA GLU A 185 4.32 7.66 16.41
C GLU A 185 3.25 8.70 16.74
N GLU A 186 2.80 9.45 15.73
CA GLU A 186 1.75 10.46 15.83
C GLU A 186 0.32 9.87 15.70
N GLU A 187 0.19 8.56 15.50
CA GLU A 187 -1.08 7.84 15.28
C GLU A 187 -1.92 8.41 14.12
N LYS A 188 -1.26 8.94 13.10
CA LYS A 188 -1.91 9.52 11.92
C LYS A 188 -2.41 8.43 10.98
N PHE A 189 -3.68 8.56 10.59
CA PHE A 189 -4.29 7.65 9.61
C PHE A 189 -3.69 7.81 8.22
N LEU A 190 -3.65 9.04 7.67
CA LEU A 190 -3.21 9.29 6.30
C LEU A 190 -1.74 9.72 6.25
N VAL A 191 -0.91 8.90 5.60
CA VAL A 191 0.53 9.14 5.43
C VAL A 191 0.79 9.58 4.00
N LEU A 192 1.23 10.82 3.81
CA LEU A 192 1.49 11.45 2.51
C LEU A 192 2.97 11.84 2.40
N PRO A 193 3.84 10.96 1.93
CA PRO A 193 5.27 11.28 1.75
C PRO A 193 5.51 12.40 0.73
N HIS A 194 4.56 12.60 -0.20
CA HIS A 194 4.53 13.73 -1.13
C HIS A 194 3.44 14.71 -0.64
N PRO A 195 3.81 15.84 -0.04
CA PRO A 195 2.84 16.76 0.59
C PRO A 195 1.87 17.42 -0.40
N GLU A 196 2.24 17.47 -1.70
CA GLU A 196 1.40 18.00 -2.78
C GLU A 196 0.08 17.24 -2.91
N VAL A 197 0.07 15.93 -2.57
CA VAL A 197 -1.11 15.07 -2.63
C VAL A 197 -2.26 15.64 -1.80
N ALA A 198 -1.98 16.21 -0.62
CA ALA A 198 -3.01 16.86 0.21
C ALA A 198 -3.70 18.01 -0.52
N THR A 199 -2.92 18.85 -1.22
CA THR A 199 -3.45 19.95 -2.04
C THR A 199 -4.27 19.42 -3.21
N TYR A 200 -3.83 18.35 -3.86
CA TYR A 200 -4.56 17.75 -4.97
C TYR A 200 -5.89 17.14 -4.54
N MET A 201 -5.93 16.50 -3.37
CA MET A 201 -7.18 16.00 -2.76
C MET A 201 -8.17 17.12 -2.51
N GLN A 202 -7.73 18.22 -1.93
CA GLN A 202 -8.58 19.41 -1.69
C GLN A 202 -9.14 19.95 -3.00
N ARG A 203 -8.31 20.11 -4.04
CA ARG A 203 -8.74 20.56 -5.38
C ARG A 203 -9.74 19.60 -6.02
N LYS A 204 -9.53 18.28 -5.87
CA LYS A 204 -10.44 17.25 -6.36
C LYS A 204 -11.80 17.35 -5.65
N ALA A 205 -11.81 17.47 -4.33
CA ALA A 205 -13.03 17.54 -3.54
C ALA A 205 -13.82 18.83 -3.75
N SER A 206 -13.13 19.97 -3.97
CA SER A 206 -13.78 21.29 -4.13
C SER A 206 -14.49 21.46 -5.47
N ASP A 207 -13.98 20.85 -6.55
CA ASP A 207 -14.57 20.94 -7.90
C ASP A 207 -14.13 19.73 -8.74
N TYR A 208 -14.96 18.69 -8.71
CA TYR A 208 -14.68 17.40 -9.35
C TYR A 208 -14.60 17.54 -10.88
N ASP A 209 -15.49 18.32 -11.50
CA ASP A 209 -15.51 18.50 -12.94
C ASP A 209 -14.30 19.25 -13.46
N ARG A 210 -13.89 20.30 -12.74
CA ARG A 210 -12.67 21.04 -13.04
C ARG A 210 -11.44 20.14 -12.90
N TRP A 211 -11.39 19.31 -11.84
CA TRP A 211 -10.31 18.37 -11.62
C TRP A 211 -10.22 17.35 -12.74
N LEU A 212 -11.34 16.72 -13.15
CA LEU A 212 -11.39 15.76 -14.27
C LEU A 212 -10.93 16.41 -15.59
N LYS A 213 -11.32 17.66 -15.86
CA LYS A 213 -10.81 18.41 -17.02
C LYS A 213 -9.29 18.62 -16.94
N GLY A 214 -8.75 18.87 -15.75
CA GLY A 214 -7.31 18.95 -15.49
C GLY A 214 -6.58 17.64 -15.77
N MET A 215 -7.11 16.54 -15.26
CA MET A 215 -6.54 15.20 -15.47
C MET A 215 -6.54 14.78 -16.94
N ARG A 216 -7.58 15.12 -17.72
CA ARG A 216 -7.59 14.87 -19.18
C ARG A 216 -6.46 15.64 -19.89
N ARG A 217 -6.22 16.91 -19.53
CA ARG A 217 -5.09 17.67 -20.09
C ARG A 217 -3.74 17.07 -19.72
N LEU A 218 -3.60 16.61 -18.49
CA LEU A 218 -2.38 15.93 -18.02
C LEU A 218 -2.16 14.63 -18.80
N GLN A 219 -3.20 13.83 -19.01
CA GLN A 219 -3.14 12.61 -19.82
C GLN A 219 -2.71 12.89 -21.29
N ALA A 220 -3.27 13.93 -21.91
CA ALA A 220 -2.89 14.31 -23.27
C ALA A 220 -1.39 14.62 -23.39
N ARG A 221 -0.84 15.43 -22.46
CA ARG A 221 0.59 15.74 -22.42
C ARG A 221 1.47 14.50 -22.24
N PHE A 222 0.98 13.53 -21.46
CA PHE A 222 1.71 12.28 -21.23
C PHE A 222 1.76 11.41 -22.48
N ILE A 223 0.65 11.33 -23.24
CA ILE A 223 0.58 10.59 -24.50
C ILE A 223 1.50 11.23 -25.54
N GLU A 224 1.49 12.57 -25.66
CA GLU A 224 2.37 13.33 -26.56
C GLU A 224 3.87 13.13 -26.22
N ALA A 225 4.22 12.96 -24.96
CA ALA A 225 5.61 12.77 -24.53
C ALA A 225 6.12 11.33 -24.73
N MET A 226 5.23 10.36 -24.97
CA MET A 226 5.59 8.95 -25.21
C MET A 226 5.60 8.57 -26.69
N GLY A 227 5.07 9.39 -27.58
CA GLY A 227 5.04 9.19 -29.04
C GLY A 227 6.17 9.89 -29.74
#